data_04ab1f541d3398b9dafca39f4630c67a
#
_entry.id   04ab1f541d3398b9dafca39f4630c67a
#
_cell.length_a   1.000
_cell.length_b   1.000
_cell.length_c   1.000
_cell.angle_alpha   90.00
_cell.angle_beta   90.00
_cell.angle_gamma   90.00
#
_symmetry.space_group_name_H-M   'P 1'
#
loop_
_entity.id
_entity.type
_entity.pdbx_description
1 polymer ?
#
loop_
_entity_poly.entity_id
_entity_poly.type
_entity_poly.pdbx_seq_one_letter_code
_entity_poly.pdbx_strand_id
1 'polypeptide(L)'
;IEVRPPDINQSFDSFTVVDENLVDRPTIRFGLLAIKNVGEHIAKVIKDERKRGGPYRDMGDFLRRINDKDLNRKSLESLIKAGAFDSWFDRRQLLENIDVLLKYNKEASQNSLSGQHSLFAGVDGLDDLPLSLKPAPLADRQVKLSWERELLGMYITEHPFTDYRRELKSIIVPIKNLANKAQGEVVNIGGMIISSKKVITRENQSMLFIKVEDDTGSLEIIVFPKLLETTRDVWQEGQPILCRGKISDKDNERKVVADKAIVLNLHNLSADLDSFRQLAGRFKTMKPGFLAVKSRSYKVQSSDLALKSPKAVKLILQQPISQAQLIKLKEILLHHPGPHQVYLEVLFNGARQKIATGVQVECGPELSAELKAGFAEAIKF
;
A
#
# COMPACT_ATOMS: atom_id res chain seq x y z
N ILE A 1 9.77 9.04 0.78
CA ILE A 1 9.33 9.43 -0.58
C ILE A 1 7.87 9.87 -0.45
N GLU A 2 7.57 11.08 -0.93
CA GLU A 2 6.20 11.59 -1.00
C GLU A 2 5.51 11.06 -2.24
N VAL A 3 4.25 10.61 -2.11
CA VAL A 3 3.42 10.19 -3.24
C VAL A 3 2.31 11.21 -3.42
N ARG A 4 2.24 11.84 -4.60
CA ARG A 4 1.19 12.80 -4.96
C ARG A 4 0.01 12.09 -5.64
N PRO A 5 -1.23 12.53 -5.40
CA PRO A 5 -2.42 11.97 -6.02
C PRO A 5 -2.37 12.06 -7.55
N PRO A 6 -3.19 11.27 -8.26
CA PRO A 6 -3.32 11.43 -9.71
C PRO A 6 -3.86 12.81 -10.04
N ASP A 7 -3.40 13.36 -11.16
CA ASP A 7 -3.84 14.64 -11.72
C ASP A 7 -3.91 14.53 -13.23
N ILE A 8 -5.01 14.97 -13.83
CA ILE A 8 -5.26 14.77 -15.25
C ILE A 8 -4.25 15.49 -16.14
N ASN A 9 -3.68 16.59 -15.63
CA ASN A 9 -2.69 17.40 -16.35
C ASN A 9 -1.24 17.00 -16.06
N GLN A 10 -0.98 16.22 -14.99
CA GLN A 10 0.39 15.91 -14.57
C GLN A 10 0.71 14.42 -14.63
N SER A 11 -0.26 13.54 -14.36
CA SER A 11 -0.03 12.09 -14.34
C SER A 11 0.27 11.53 -15.72
N PHE A 12 1.21 10.61 -15.77
CA PHE A 12 1.44 9.76 -16.93
C PHE A 12 0.65 8.44 -16.79
N ASP A 13 0.81 7.54 -17.72
CA ASP A 13 0.28 6.17 -17.64
C ASP A 13 0.81 5.43 -16.40
N SER A 14 2.12 5.43 -16.18
CA SER A 14 2.78 4.80 -15.02
C SER A 14 3.14 5.83 -13.95
N PHE A 15 3.56 5.33 -12.77
CA PHE A 15 4.15 6.19 -11.74
C PHE A 15 5.36 6.93 -12.29
N THR A 16 5.47 8.21 -11.97
CA THR A 16 6.54 9.08 -12.48
C THR A 16 7.21 9.81 -11.35
N VAL A 17 8.52 9.82 -11.34
CA VAL A 17 9.31 10.67 -10.44
C VAL A 17 9.13 12.12 -10.91
N VAL A 18 8.66 12.97 -10.01
CA VAL A 18 8.55 14.41 -10.26
C VAL A 18 9.86 15.04 -9.80
N ASP A 19 10.67 15.44 -10.77
CA ASP A 19 11.92 16.13 -10.55
C ASP A 19 11.62 17.65 -10.53
N GLU A 20 11.07 18.12 -9.44
CA GLU A 20 10.99 19.54 -9.17
C GLU A 20 12.32 19.92 -8.53
N ASN A 21 13.19 20.63 -9.26
CA ASN A 21 14.49 21.17 -8.83
C ASN A 21 14.47 22.05 -7.56
N LEU A 22 13.40 22.01 -6.78
CA LEU A 22 13.12 22.84 -5.61
C LEU A 22 12.81 22.07 -4.33
N VAL A 23 12.81 20.73 -4.36
CA VAL A 23 12.45 19.96 -3.16
C VAL A 23 13.54 18.92 -2.85
N ASP A 24 14.13 19.03 -1.67
CA ASP A 24 15.13 18.08 -1.12
C ASP A 24 14.65 16.61 -1.01
N ARG A 25 13.47 16.28 -1.49
CA ARG A 25 12.87 14.95 -1.39
C ARG A 25 12.27 14.49 -2.71
N PRO A 26 12.66 13.32 -3.21
CA PRO A 26 12.06 12.75 -4.42
C PRO A 26 10.57 12.51 -4.20
N THR A 27 9.75 13.03 -5.11
CA THR A 27 8.29 12.92 -5.10
C THR A 27 7.85 12.03 -6.26
N ILE A 28 6.87 11.15 -6.02
CA ILE A 28 6.30 10.28 -7.04
C ILE A 28 4.87 10.72 -7.32
N ARG A 29 4.53 10.96 -8.60
CA ARG A 29 3.16 11.18 -9.05
C ARG A 29 2.48 9.85 -9.35
N PHE A 30 1.25 9.66 -8.88
CA PHE A 30 0.44 8.47 -9.15
C PHE A 30 0.07 8.38 -10.64
N GLY A 31 0.29 7.22 -11.25
CA GLY A 31 -0.01 6.98 -12.66
C GLY A 31 -1.49 6.68 -12.90
N LEU A 32 -2.01 7.06 -14.10
CA LEU A 32 -3.43 6.85 -14.43
C LEU A 32 -3.79 5.36 -14.53
N LEU A 33 -2.88 4.50 -14.99
CA LEU A 33 -3.08 3.04 -15.07
C LEU A 33 -3.20 2.35 -13.71
N ALA A 34 -2.67 2.97 -12.67
CA ALA A 34 -2.75 2.41 -11.33
C ALA A 34 -4.10 2.68 -10.66
N ILE A 35 -4.96 3.49 -11.30
CA ILE A 35 -6.34 3.73 -10.84
C ILE A 35 -7.21 2.56 -11.28
N LYS A 36 -7.85 1.90 -10.33
CA LYS A 36 -8.77 0.78 -10.63
C LYS A 36 -9.88 1.22 -11.60
N ASN A 37 -10.20 0.38 -12.56
CA ASN A 37 -11.16 0.61 -13.65
C ASN A 37 -10.74 1.66 -14.71
N VAL A 38 -9.53 2.18 -14.66
CA VAL A 38 -8.95 2.98 -15.75
C VAL A 38 -8.07 2.05 -16.58
N GLY A 39 -8.51 1.76 -17.81
CA GLY A 39 -7.79 0.86 -18.71
C GLY A 39 -6.57 1.53 -19.36
N GLU A 40 -5.68 0.72 -19.91
CA GLU A 40 -4.47 1.19 -20.59
C GLU A 40 -4.78 2.10 -21.76
N HIS A 41 -5.79 1.74 -22.55
CA HIS A 41 -6.18 2.51 -23.74
C HIS A 41 -6.58 3.94 -23.37
N ILE A 42 -7.52 4.12 -22.42
CA ILE A 42 -7.99 5.47 -22.05
C ILE A 42 -6.90 6.29 -21.37
N ALA A 43 -6.04 5.68 -20.54
CA ALA A 43 -4.93 6.38 -19.93
C ALA A 43 -3.94 6.91 -20.98
N LYS A 44 -3.68 6.10 -22.03
CA LYS A 44 -2.84 6.50 -23.16
C LYS A 44 -3.48 7.60 -23.98
N VAL A 45 -4.78 7.49 -24.30
CA VAL A 45 -5.53 8.52 -25.03
C VAL A 45 -5.46 9.87 -24.31
N ILE A 46 -5.70 9.88 -23.00
CA ILE A 46 -5.62 11.11 -22.18
C ILE A 46 -4.21 11.72 -22.24
N LYS A 47 -3.18 10.91 -22.07
CA LYS A 47 -1.79 11.36 -22.12
C LYS A 47 -1.38 11.90 -23.49
N ASP A 48 -1.72 11.18 -24.57
CA ASP A 48 -1.30 11.52 -25.91
C ASP A 48 -2.05 12.77 -26.41
N GLU A 49 -3.34 12.91 -26.07
CA GLU A 49 -4.11 14.12 -26.38
C GLU A 49 -3.56 15.34 -25.63
N ARG A 50 -3.20 15.19 -24.37
CA ARG A 50 -2.54 16.24 -23.60
C ARG A 50 -1.19 16.66 -24.20
N LYS A 51 -0.41 15.70 -24.72
CA LYS A 51 0.85 16.01 -25.43
C LYS A 51 0.63 16.78 -26.72
N ARG A 52 -0.45 16.48 -27.46
CA ARG A 52 -0.79 17.10 -28.73
C ARG A 52 -1.37 18.51 -28.57
N GLY A 53 -2.36 18.66 -27.69
CA GLY A 53 -3.15 19.88 -27.51
C GLY A 53 -2.80 20.71 -26.28
N GLY A 54 -1.73 20.35 -25.54
CA GLY A 54 -1.37 21.01 -24.29
C GLY A 54 -2.23 20.57 -23.09
N PRO A 55 -2.00 21.13 -21.90
CA PRO A 55 -2.79 20.85 -20.70
C PRO A 55 -4.28 21.14 -20.93
N TYR A 56 -5.13 20.34 -20.29
CA TYR A 56 -6.57 20.61 -20.30
C TYR A 56 -6.86 21.83 -19.43
N ARG A 57 -7.66 22.77 -19.96
CA ARG A 57 -7.98 24.03 -19.29
C ARG A 57 -8.97 23.85 -18.14
N ASP A 58 -9.98 23.02 -18.38
CA ASP A 58 -11.07 22.73 -17.45
C ASP A 58 -11.75 21.40 -17.82
N MET A 59 -12.79 21.03 -17.07
CA MET A 59 -13.56 19.80 -17.28
C MET A 59 -14.27 19.76 -18.63
N GLY A 60 -14.76 20.89 -19.12
CA GLY A 60 -15.40 21.00 -20.47
C GLY A 60 -14.38 20.76 -21.57
N ASP A 61 -13.20 21.36 -21.48
CA ASP A 61 -12.11 21.15 -22.44
C ASP A 61 -11.66 19.68 -22.47
N PHE A 62 -11.50 19.07 -21.29
CA PHE A 62 -11.19 17.64 -21.17
C PHE A 62 -12.24 16.77 -21.89
N LEU A 63 -13.53 16.98 -21.60
CA LEU A 63 -14.62 16.19 -22.18
C LEU A 63 -14.78 16.39 -23.68
N ARG A 64 -14.46 17.57 -24.23
CA ARG A 64 -14.48 17.82 -25.67
C ARG A 64 -13.33 17.13 -26.40
N ARG A 65 -12.16 17.13 -25.82
CA ARG A 65 -10.94 16.59 -26.41
C ARG A 65 -10.81 15.09 -26.29
N ILE A 66 -11.37 14.48 -25.24
CA ILE A 66 -11.36 13.03 -25.08
C ILE A 66 -12.64 12.42 -25.63
N ASN A 67 -12.60 12.11 -26.92
CA ASN A 67 -13.67 11.41 -27.61
C ASN A 67 -13.29 9.93 -27.78
N ASP A 68 -13.49 9.13 -26.73
CA ASP A 68 -13.14 7.72 -26.72
C ASP A 68 -14.19 6.90 -25.96
N LYS A 69 -14.54 5.71 -26.50
CA LYS A 69 -15.55 4.81 -25.90
C LYS A 69 -15.18 4.32 -24.51
N ASP A 70 -13.88 4.28 -24.20
CA ASP A 70 -13.38 3.82 -22.92
C ASP A 70 -13.43 4.91 -21.83
N LEU A 71 -13.75 6.19 -22.25
CA LEU A 71 -14.21 7.21 -21.30
C LEU A 71 -15.70 6.99 -20.99
N ASN A 72 -16.00 5.86 -20.37
CA ASN A 72 -17.34 5.51 -19.96
C ASN A 72 -17.62 5.93 -18.51
N ARG A 73 -18.87 5.70 -18.05
CA ARG A 73 -19.28 6.03 -16.68
C ARG A 73 -18.29 5.50 -15.63
N LYS A 74 -17.88 4.24 -15.73
CA LYS A 74 -17.04 3.57 -14.74
C LYS A 74 -15.63 4.16 -14.68
N SER A 75 -15.01 4.41 -15.83
CA SER A 75 -13.67 5.02 -15.89
C SER A 75 -13.70 6.48 -15.44
N LEU A 76 -14.73 7.27 -15.85
CA LEU A 76 -14.87 8.66 -15.44
C LEU A 76 -15.14 8.78 -13.93
N GLU A 77 -16.05 7.98 -13.37
CA GLU A 77 -16.27 7.93 -11.91
C GLU A 77 -14.99 7.56 -11.15
N SER A 78 -14.20 6.61 -11.66
CA SER A 78 -12.96 6.20 -11.01
C SER A 78 -11.90 7.31 -11.06
N LEU A 79 -11.76 8.03 -12.17
CA LEU A 79 -10.88 9.20 -12.26
C LEU A 79 -11.32 10.31 -11.30
N ILE A 80 -12.62 10.60 -11.21
CA ILE A 80 -13.17 11.61 -10.29
C ILE A 80 -12.90 11.21 -8.83
N LYS A 81 -13.28 10.01 -8.44
CA LYS A 81 -13.09 9.50 -7.05
C LYS A 81 -11.63 9.42 -6.65
N ALA A 82 -10.75 9.10 -7.60
CA ALA A 82 -9.30 9.09 -7.38
C ALA A 82 -8.69 10.48 -7.21
N GLY A 83 -9.44 11.55 -7.54
CA GLY A 83 -9.01 12.93 -7.40
C GLY A 83 -8.27 13.50 -8.60
N ALA A 84 -8.36 12.86 -9.77
CA ALA A 84 -7.67 13.33 -10.99
C ALA A 84 -8.10 14.74 -11.44
N PHE A 85 -9.25 15.24 -10.98
CA PHE A 85 -9.83 16.54 -11.32
C PHE A 85 -9.94 17.50 -10.12
N ASP A 86 -9.29 17.19 -8.99
CA ASP A 86 -9.38 17.98 -7.75
C ASP A 86 -8.89 19.44 -7.92
N SER A 87 -8.09 19.71 -8.95
CA SER A 87 -7.66 21.07 -9.31
C SER A 87 -8.80 21.96 -9.83
N TRP A 88 -9.92 21.40 -10.28
CA TRP A 88 -11.03 22.13 -10.88
C TRP A 88 -12.31 22.08 -10.05
N PHE A 89 -12.69 20.91 -9.54
CA PHE A 89 -13.96 20.71 -8.86
C PHE A 89 -13.83 19.71 -7.70
N ASP A 90 -14.74 19.84 -6.72
CA ASP A 90 -14.90 18.80 -5.70
C ASP A 90 -15.42 17.49 -6.30
N ARG A 91 -14.87 16.37 -5.84
CA ARG A 91 -15.21 15.03 -6.33
C ARG A 91 -16.73 14.74 -6.28
N ARG A 92 -17.41 15.17 -5.20
CA ARG A 92 -18.84 14.94 -5.04
C ARG A 92 -19.65 15.74 -6.05
N GLN A 93 -19.28 16.98 -6.33
CA GLN A 93 -19.96 17.79 -7.33
C GLN A 93 -19.88 17.13 -8.70
N LEU A 94 -18.73 16.62 -9.12
CA LEU A 94 -18.59 15.91 -10.39
C LEU A 94 -19.40 14.62 -10.42
N LEU A 95 -19.42 13.84 -9.33
CA LEU A 95 -20.19 12.60 -9.22
C LEU A 95 -21.70 12.81 -9.30
N GLU A 96 -22.21 13.84 -8.65
CA GLU A 96 -23.65 14.18 -8.71
C GLU A 96 -24.07 14.71 -10.10
N ASN A 97 -23.11 15.17 -10.89
CA ASN A 97 -23.33 15.64 -12.28
C ASN A 97 -22.85 14.64 -13.33
N ILE A 98 -22.56 13.39 -12.98
CA ILE A 98 -21.93 12.42 -13.90
C ILE A 98 -22.72 12.23 -15.21
N ASP A 99 -24.05 12.24 -15.15
CA ASP A 99 -24.91 12.10 -16.33
C ASP A 99 -24.81 13.33 -17.25
N VAL A 100 -24.67 14.52 -16.67
CA VAL A 100 -24.44 15.77 -17.42
C VAL A 100 -23.10 15.74 -18.11
N LEU A 101 -22.03 15.26 -17.43
CA LEU A 101 -20.69 15.13 -17.99
C LEU A 101 -20.65 14.15 -19.17
N LEU A 102 -21.27 12.99 -19.03
CA LEU A 102 -21.32 11.96 -20.07
C LEU A 102 -22.16 12.43 -21.27
N LYS A 103 -23.27 13.12 -21.03
CA LYS A 103 -24.09 13.71 -22.09
C LYS A 103 -23.30 14.78 -22.86
N TYR A 104 -22.62 15.68 -22.15
CA TYR A 104 -21.78 16.71 -22.74
C TYR A 104 -20.66 16.11 -23.60
N ASN A 105 -19.96 15.09 -23.14
CA ASN A 105 -18.94 14.39 -23.90
C ASN A 105 -19.50 13.77 -25.18
N LYS A 106 -20.67 13.12 -25.10
CA LYS A 106 -21.33 12.53 -26.26
C LYS A 106 -21.77 13.58 -27.32
N GLU A 107 -22.34 14.69 -26.88
CA GLU A 107 -22.75 15.80 -27.75
C GLU A 107 -21.54 16.44 -28.41
N ALA A 108 -20.46 16.68 -27.70
CA ALA A 108 -19.20 17.18 -28.25
C ALA A 108 -18.62 16.23 -29.31
N SER A 109 -18.70 14.92 -29.08
CA SER A 109 -18.28 13.90 -30.04
C SER A 109 -19.11 13.92 -31.34
N GLN A 110 -20.42 14.05 -31.22
CA GLN A 110 -21.32 14.07 -32.39
C GLN A 110 -21.12 15.32 -33.24
N ASN A 111 -20.93 16.48 -32.61
CA ASN A 111 -20.67 17.74 -33.30
C ASN A 111 -19.37 17.72 -34.10
N SER A 112 -18.33 17.06 -33.55
CA SER A 112 -17.04 16.91 -34.26
C SER A 112 -17.13 15.96 -35.48
N LEU A 113 -18.01 14.96 -35.45
CA LEU A 113 -18.19 13.99 -36.54
C LEU A 113 -19.11 14.49 -37.65
N SER A 114 -20.09 15.32 -37.31
CA SER A 114 -21.11 15.77 -38.30
C SER A 114 -20.61 16.87 -39.24
N GLY A 115 -19.44 17.44 -39.00
CA GLY A 115 -18.90 18.55 -39.81
C GLY A 115 -19.82 19.79 -39.86
N GLN A 116 -20.91 19.79 -39.10
CA GLN A 116 -21.77 20.94 -38.92
C GLN A 116 -21.06 21.95 -38.04
N HIS A 117 -20.20 22.76 -38.69
CA HIS A 117 -19.78 24.00 -38.04
C HIS A 117 -21.04 24.78 -37.69
N SER A 118 -21.18 25.17 -36.45
CA SER A 118 -22.18 26.14 -36.01
C SER A 118 -22.14 27.31 -36.98
N LEU A 119 -23.30 27.89 -37.34
CA LEU A 119 -23.39 29.07 -38.19
C LEU A 119 -22.55 30.26 -37.71
N PHE A 120 -21.99 30.11 -36.52
CA PHE A 120 -21.13 31.06 -35.80
C PHE A 120 -19.68 30.56 -35.65
N ALA A 121 -19.28 29.49 -36.37
CA ALA A 121 -17.89 29.01 -36.40
C ALA A 121 -17.01 30.11 -37.01
N GLY A 122 -16.25 30.77 -36.17
CA GLY A 122 -15.36 31.88 -36.54
C GLY A 122 -15.47 33.11 -35.64
N VAL A 123 -16.37 33.11 -34.66
CA VAL A 123 -16.41 34.11 -33.60
C VAL A 123 -15.77 33.49 -32.37
N ASP A 124 -14.56 33.88 -32.07
CA ASP A 124 -13.85 33.44 -30.86
C ASP A 124 -14.75 33.57 -29.63
N GLY A 125 -15.10 32.43 -29.00
CA GLY A 125 -15.86 32.36 -27.75
C GLY A 125 -17.33 31.93 -27.84
N LEU A 126 -17.92 31.66 -29.04
CA LEU A 126 -19.33 31.23 -29.18
C LEU A 126 -19.51 29.72 -29.46
N ASP A 127 -18.43 28.99 -29.73
CA ASP A 127 -18.47 27.52 -29.95
C ASP A 127 -18.48 26.69 -28.69
N ASP A 128 -18.30 27.30 -27.53
CA ASP A 128 -18.25 26.62 -26.23
C ASP A 128 -19.59 26.77 -25.51
N LEU A 129 -20.50 25.80 -25.67
CA LEU A 129 -21.58 25.64 -24.70
C LEU A 129 -20.94 25.46 -23.30
N PRO A 130 -21.13 26.39 -22.35
CA PRO A 130 -20.48 26.29 -21.07
C PRO A 130 -21.01 25.06 -20.34
N LEU A 131 -20.08 24.22 -19.84
CA LEU A 131 -20.44 23.10 -18.98
C LEU A 131 -21.06 23.66 -17.68
N SER A 132 -22.37 23.52 -17.54
CA SER A 132 -23.08 23.96 -16.34
C SER A 132 -23.31 22.78 -15.38
N LEU A 133 -22.66 22.83 -14.23
CA LEU A 133 -22.80 21.82 -13.18
C LEU A 133 -23.69 22.33 -12.07
N LYS A 134 -24.57 21.46 -11.58
CA LYS A 134 -25.37 21.74 -10.37
C LYS A 134 -24.42 21.81 -9.17
N PRO A 135 -24.62 22.77 -8.25
CA PRO A 135 -23.86 22.82 -7.02
C PRO A 135 -24.17 21.57 -6.17
N ALA A 136 -23.15 21.06 -5.48
CA ALA A 136 -23.28 19.96 -4.54
C ALA A 136 -22.47 20.26 -3.26
N PRO A 137 -22.83 19.69 -2.11
CA PRO A 137 -22.01 19.80 -0.92
C PRO A 137 -20.64 19.15 -1.15
N LEU A 138 -19.61 19.63 -0.45
CA LEU A 138 -18.28 19.05 -0.54
C LEU A 138 -18.30 17.59 -0.07
N ALA A 139 -17.49 16.77 -0.69
CA ALA A 139 -17.30 15.39 -0.25
C ALA A 139 -16.67 15.35 1.13
N ASP A 140 -17.27 14.55 2.02
CA ASP A 140 -16.71 14.31 3.33
C ASP A 140 -15.29 13.73 3.23
N ARG A 141 -14.40 14.14 4.14
CA ARG A 141 -13.02 13.69 4.20
C ARG A 141 -12.90 12.16 4.27
N GLN A 142 -13.70 11.52 5.12
CA GLN A 142 -13.65 10.06 5.26
C GLN A 142 -14.10 9.36 3.99
N VAL A 143 -15.07 9.93 3.28
CA VAL A 143 -15.54 9.42 1.99
C VAL A 143 -14.44 9.53 0.94
N LYS A 144 -13.73 10.67 0.86
CA LYS A 144 -12.57 10.83 -0.06
C LYS A 144 -11.48 9.79 0.22
N LEU A 145 -11.14 9.58 1.49
CA LEU A 145 -10.15 8.57 1.90
C LEU A 145 -10.60 7.14 1.57
N SER A 146 -11.89 6.83 1.73
CA SER A 146 -12.44 5.51 1.35
C SER A 146 -12.31 5.27 -0.17
N TRP A 147 -12.59 6.28 -0.99
CA TRP A 147 -12.40 6.21 -2.44
C TRP A 147 -10.93 6.02 -2.84
N GLU A 148 -10.01 6.73 -2.19
CA GLU A 148 -8.57 6.52 -2.42
C GLU A 148 -8.16 5.08 -2.10
N ARG A 149 -8.57 4.56 -0.96
CA ARG A 149 -8.29 3.17 -0.60
C ARG A 149 -8.85 2.16 -1.59
N GLU A 150 -10.09 2.37 -2.04
CA GLU A 150 -10.76 1.48 -3.00
C GLU A 150 -10.09 1.48 -4.38
N LEU A 151 -9.71 2.68 -4.88
CA LEU A 151 -9.29 2.87 -6.26
C LEU A 151 -7.78 2.90 -6.45
N LEU A 152 -7.03 3.38 -5.46
CA LEU A 152 -5.58 3.52 -5.50
C LEU A 152 -4.87 2.46 -4.64
N GLY A 153 -5.62 1.73 -3.81
CA GLY A 153 -5.07 0.71 -2.91
C GLY A 153 -4.37 1.27 -1.67
N MET A 154 -4.21 2.59 -1.56
CA MET A 154 -3.57 3.28 -0.45
C MET A 154 -4.20 4.65 -0.21
N TYR A 155 -3.94 5.23 0.96
CA TYR A 155 -4.28 6.61 1.28
C TYR A 155 -3.16 7.53 0.78
N ILE A 156 -3.48 8.54 -0.02
CA ILE A 156 -2.47 9.44 -0.60
C ILE A 156 -2.57 10.85 0.00
N THR A 157 -3.76 11.39 0.11
CA THR A 157 -3.94 12.75 0.64
C THR A 157 -3.63 12.82 2.13
N GLU A 158 -4.12 11.86 2.89
CA GLU A 158 -3.89 11.78 4.34
C GLU A 158 -4.25 10.37 4.85
N HIS A 159 -3.57 9.91 5.90
CA HIS A 159 -3.94 8.65 6.54
C HIS A 159 -5.13 8.86 7.50
N PRO A 160 -6.18 8.01 7.47
CA PRO A 160 -7.38 8.19 8.32
C PRO A 160 -7.07 8.13 9.81
N PHE A 161 -5.94 7.55 10.20
CA PHE A 161 -5.49 7.48 11.60
C PHE A 161 -4.77 8.74 12.09
N THR A 162 -4.50 9.73 11.23
CA THR A 162 -3.70 10.93 11.57
C THR A 162 -4.27 11.71 12.76
N ASP A 163 -5.59 11.93 12.78
CA ASP A 163 -6.23 12.65 13.88
C ASP A 163 -6.16 11.88 15.20
N TYR A 164 -6.44 10.56 15.17
CA TYR A 164 -6.26 9.70 16.34
C TYR A 164 -4.82 9.74 16.85
N ARG A 165 -3.85 9.68 15.94
CA ARG A 165 -2.43 9.72 16.32
C ARG A 165 -2.04 11.03 17.00
N ARG A 166 -2.59 12.17 16.57
CA ARG A 166 -2.33 13.46 17.20
C ARG A 166 -2.75 13.44 18.67
N GLU A 167 -3.94 12.96 18.94
CA GLU A 167 -4.50 12.85 20.29
C GLU A 167 -3.82 11.77 21.14
N LEU A 168 -3.39 10.68 20.52
CA LEU A 168 -2.79 9.53 21.19
C LEU A 168 -1.26 9.57 21.28
N LYS A 169 -0.62 10.66 20.85
CA LYS A 169 0.85 10.79 20.71
C LYS A 169 1.65 10.36 21.97
N SER A 170 1.10 10.62 23.16
CA SER A 170 1.73 10.25 24.43
C SER A 170 1.44 8.81 24.89
N ILE A 171 0.54 8.10 24.22
CA ILE A 171 0.00 6.81 24.64
C ILE A 171 0.51 5.67 23.76
N ILE A 172 0.61 5.92 22.45
CA ILE A 172 0.95 4.92 21.43
C ILE A 172 2.41 5.05 20.97
N VAL A 173 2.97 3.92 20.57
CA VAL A 173 4.26 3.86 19.86
C VAL A 173 3.97 3.79 18.36
N PRO A 174 4.52 4.71 17.52
CA PRO A 174 4.41 4.60 16.07
C PRO A 174 4.95 3.27 15.55
N ILE A 175 4.29 2.69 14.55
CA ILE A 175 4.65 1.34 14.04
C ILE A 175 6.11 1.30 13.59
N LYS A 176 6.62 2.32 12.91
CA LYS A 176 8.04 2.40 12.51
C LYS A 176 9.03 2.29 13.68
N ASN A 177 8.63 2.75 14.86
CA ASN A 177 9.50 2.77 16.03
C ASN A 177 9.52 1.43 16.78
N LEU A 178 8.63 0.50 16.42
CA LEU A 178 8.62 -0.83 17.00
C LEU A 178 9.89 -1.62 16.67
N ALA A 179 10.57 -1.28 15.59
CA ALA A 179 11.86 -1.89 15.24
C ALA A 179 12.91 -1.74 16.35
N ASN A 180 12.83 -0.66 17.15
CA ASN A 180 13.76 -0.34 18.22
C ASN A 180 13.35 -0.90 19.60
N LYS A 181 12.24 -1.64 19.67
CA LYS A 181 11.70 -2.19 20.92
C LYS A 181 12.18 -3.63 21.15
N ALA A 182 12.36 -4.02 22.39
CA ALA A 182 12.81 -5.36 22.72
C ALA A 182 11.70 -6.42 22.55
N GLN A 183 12.08 -7.65 22.22
CA GLN A 183 11.17 -8.79 22.24
C GLN A 183 10.55 -8.97 23.64
N GLY A 184 9.24 -9.17 23.70
CA GLY A 184 8.49 -9.30 24.96
C GLY A 184 8.13 -7.97 25.63
N GLU A 185 8.63 -6.82 25.12
CA GLU A 185 8.24 -5.51 25.61
C GLU A 185 6.74 -5.27 25.37
N VAL A 186 6.08 -4.68 26.35
CA VAL A 186 4.67 -4.32 26.27
C VAL A 186 4.53 -2.93 25.65
N VAL A 187 3.79 -2.83 24.58
CA VAL A 187 3.55 -1.59 23.84
C VAL A 187 2.07 -1.33 23.66
N ASN A 188 1.72 -0.07 23.54
CA ASN A 188 0.43 0.35 23.01
C ASN A 188 0.64 0.81 21.57
N ILE A 189 -0.15 0.29 20.66
CA ILE A 189 -0.16 0.65 19.24
C ILE A 189 -1.55 1.08 18.84
N GLY A 190 -1.63 1.98 17.90
CA GLY A 190 -2.89 2.41 17.30
C GLY A 190 -2.78 2.39 15.79
N GLY A 191 -3.91 2.16 15.10
CA GLY A 191 -3.94 2.17 13.64
C GLY A 191 -5.30 1.74 13.10
N MET A 192 -5.41 1.77 11.78
CA MET A 192 -6.57 1.26 11.04
C MET A 192 -6.40 -0.21 10.74
N ILE A 193 -7.43 -1.01 10.94
CA ILE A 193 -7.44 -2.41 10.52
C ILE A 193 -7.58 -2.46 8.99
N ILE A 194 -6.61 -3.04 8.30
CA ILE A 194 -6.61 -3.16 6.84
C ILE A 194 -6.96 -4.56 6.35
N SER A 195 -6.74 -5.59 7.17
CA SER A 195 -7.22 -6.94 6.89
C SER A 195 -7.35 -7.76 8.17
N SER A 196 -8.27 -8.72 8.15
CA SER A 196 -8.54 -9.64 9.25
C SER A 196 -8.60 -11.08 8.70
N LYS A 197 -7.63 -11.92 9.09
CA LYS A 197 -7.54 -13.31 8.68
C LYS A 197 -7.83 -14.23 9.86
N LYS A 198 -8.91 -15.00 9.77
CA LYS A 198 -9.28 -16.00 10.77
C LYS A 198 -8.53 -17.32 10.49
N VAL A 199 -7.97 -17.89 11.54
CA VAL A 199 -7.29 -19.19 11.52
C VAL A 199 -7.82 -20.04 12.67
N ILE A 200 -7.95 -21.35 12.42
CA ILE A 200 -8.35 -22.31 13.44
C ILE A 200 -7.09 -22.95 14.01
N THR A 201 -6.94 -22.93 15.34
CA THR A 201 -5.83 -23.58 16.05
C THR A 201 -5.98 -25.10 16.05
N ARG A 202 -4.93 -25.81 16.45
CA ARG A 202 -4.96 -27.29 16.59
C ARG A 202 -6.00 -27.77 17.62
N GLU A 203 -6.38 -26.89 18.55
CA GLU A 203 -7.40 -27.15 19.58
C GLU A 203 -8.81 -26.77 19.11
N ASN A 204 -8.99 -26.57 17.78
CA ASN A 204 -10.27 -26.18 17.15
C ASN A 204 -10.82 -24.83 17.67
N GLN A 205 -9.95 -23.93 18.13
CA GLN A 205 -10.32 -22.58 18.56
C GLN A 205 -9.97 -21.54 17.47
N SER A 206 -10.77 -20.49 17.38
CA SER A 206 -10.52 -19.42 16.42
C SER A 206 -9.50 -18.41 16.96
N MET A 207 -8.54 -18.01 16.13
CA MET A 207 -7.63 -16.88 16.37
C MET A 207 -7.61 -15.98 15.15
N LEU A 208 -7.16 -14.74 15.29
CA LEU A 208 -7.05 -13.79 14.18
C LEU A 208 -5.61 -13.32 13.99
N PHE A 209 -5.26 -13.13 12.72
CA PHE A 209 -4.13 -12.33 12.29
C PHE A 209 -4.68 -11.04 11.70
N ILE A 210 -4.41 -9.93 12.35
CA ILE A 210 -4.93 -8.61 12.01
C ILE A 210 -3.80 -7.77 11.48
N LYS A 211 -3.92 -7.27 10.26
CA LYS A 211 -2.97 -6.29 9.74
C LYS A 211 -3.48 -4.89 10.05
N VAL A 212 -2.67 -4.12 10.77
CA VAL A 212 -2.96 -2.75 11.19
C VAL A 212 -1.96 -1.81 10.53
N GLU A 213 -2.41 -0.64 10.15
CA GLU A 213 -1.60 0.40 9.51
C GLU A 213 -1.78 1.73 10.23
N ASP A 214 -0.69 2.46 10.47
CA ASP A 214 -0.68 3.89 10.78
C ASP A 214 0.03 4.65 9.64
N ASP A 215 0.15 5.96 9.73
CA ASP A 215 0.85 6.80 8.75
C ASP A 215 2.38 6.56 8.70
N THR A 216 2.91 5.64 9.49
CA THR A 216 4.36 5.32 9.55
C THR A 216 4.70 3.93 9.05
N GLY A 217 3.71 3.04 8.94
CA GLY A 217 3.90 1.66 8.49
C GLY A 217 2.75 0.73 8.82
N SER A 218 2.95 -0.55 8.55
CA SER A 218 1.99 -1.60 8.85
C SER A 218 2.60 -2.70 9.73
N LEU A 219 1.75 -3.35 10.53
CA LEU A 219 2.13 -4.37 11.49
C LEU A 219 1.07 -5.47 11.55
N GLU A 220 1.49 -6.71 11.80
CA GLU A 220 0.58 -7.80 12.10
C GLU A 220 0.36 -7.96 13.62
N ILE A 221 -0.90 -8.02 14.03
CA ILE A 221 -1.33 -8.29 15.41
C ILE A 221 -1.89 -9.71 15.46
N ILE A 222 -1.44 -10.48 16.45
CA ILE A 222 -1.95 -11.82 16.73
C ILE A 222 -2.98 -11.73 17.84
N VAL A 223 -4.20 -12.18 17.58
CA VAL A 223 -5.31 -12.20 18.52
C VAL A 223 -5.63 -13.65 18.87
N PHE A 224 -5.26 -14.06 20.07
CA PHE A 224 -5.54 -15.42 20.56
C PHE A 224 -7.00 -15.61 20.95
N PRO A 225 -7.50 -16.87 20.98
CA PRO A 225 -8.90 -17.20 21.22
C PRO A 225 -9.49 -16.53 22.46
N LYS A 226 -8.75 -16.52 23.57
CA LYS A 226 -9.20 -15.92 24.84
C LYS A 226 -9.54 -14.42 24.72
N LEU A 227 -8.74 -13.66 23.99
CA LEU A 227 -9.01 -12.24 23.76
C LEU A 227 -10.13 -12.07 22.73
N LEU A 228 -10.13 -12.91 21.69
CA LEU A 228 -11.14 -12.85 20.62
C LEU A 228 -12.56 -13.08 21.17
N GLU A 229 -12.75 -13.96 22.14
CA GLU A 229 -14.06 -14.21 22.75
C GLU A 229 -14.69 -12.95 23.36
N THR A 230 -13.87 -12.06 23.92
CA THR A 230 -14.31 -10.84 24.60
C THR A 230 -14.27 -9.58 23.73
N THR A 231 -13.68 -9.66 22.53
CA THR A 231 -13.42 -8.49 21.68
C THR A 231 -13.82 -8.73 20.21
N ARG A 232 -14.85 -9.55 19.94
CA ARG A 232 -15.23 -9.96 18.58
C ARG A 232 -15.50 -8.77 17.66
N ASP A 233 -16.14 -7.74 18.17
CA ASP A 233 -16.59 -6.58 17.39
C ASP A 233 -15.45 -5.58 17.09
N VAL A 234 -14.30 -5.73 17.73
CA VAL A 234 -13.15 -4.82 17.57
C VAL A 234 -12.43 -5.06 16.24
N TRP A 235 -12.41 -6.28 15.72
CA TRP A 235 -11.49 -6.74 14.69
C TRP A 235 -12.06 -6.66 13.26
N GLN A 236 -12.82 -5.60 12.97
CA GLN A 236 -13.42 -5.38 11.66
C GLN A 236 -12.52 -4.49 10.79
N GLU A 237 -12.44 -4.79 9.50
CA GLU A 237 -11.68 -3.99 8.53
C GLU A 237 -12.23 -2.56 8.46
N GLY A 238 -11.34 -1.58 8.35
CA GLY A 238 -11.69 -0.16 8.32
C GLY A 238 -11.90 0.48 9.71
N GLN A 239 -11.81 -0.28 10.80
CA GLN A 239 -11.95 0.29 12.15
C GLN A 239 -10.61 0.83 12.68
N PRO A 240 -10.62 2.03 13.31
CA PRO A 240 -9.51 2.53 14.09
C PRO A 240 -9.46 1.84 15.45
N ILE A 241 -8.30 1.31 15.83
CA ILE A 241 -8.14 0.61 17.10
C ILE A 241 -6.99 1.16 17.94
N LEU A 242 -7.11 0.99 19.25
CA LEU A 242 -6.02 1.06 20.21
C LEU A 242 -5.81 -0.34 20.79
N CYS A 243 -4.62 -0.88 20.60
CA CYS A 243 -4.25 -2.21 21.04
C CYS A 243 -3.02 -2.16 21.97
N ARG A 244 -3.07 -2.89 23.06
CA ARG A 244 -1.92 -3.18 23.93
C ARG A 244 -1.50 -4.61 23.70
N GLY A 245 -0.20 -4.85 23.58
CA GLY A 245 0.31 -6.21 23.41
C GLY A 245 1.79 -6.31 23.64
N LYS A 246 2.32 -7.51 23.48
CA LYS A 246 3.74 -7.83 23.61
C LYS A 246 4.36 -8.01 22.24
N ILE A 247 5.54 -7.45 22.04
CA ILE A 247 6.33 -7.65 20.83
C ILE A 247 6.77 -9.11 20.74
N SER A 248 6.61 -9.68 19.57
CA SER A 248 7.06 -11.02 19.23
C SER A 248 7.82 -10.98 17.89
N ASP A 249 9.02 -11.57 17.88
CA ASP A 249 9.87 -11.71 16.69
C ASP A 249 9.82 -13.14 16.14
N LYS A 250 8.68 -13.82 16.32
CA LYS A 250 8.49 -15.17 15.81
C LYS A 250 8.47 -15.17 14.29
N ASP A 251 9.14 -16.15 13.68
CA ASP A 251 9.25 -16.32 12.22
C ASP A 251 10.03 -15.19 11.51
N ASN A 252 10.96 -14.51 12.20
CA ASN A 252 11.74 -13.37 11.70
C ASN A 252 10.89 -12.16 11.29
N GLU A 253 9.63 -12.14 11.63
CA GLU A 253 8.74 -11.00 11.42
C GLU A 253 8.33 -10.40 12.76
N ARG A 254 8.40 -9.09 12.86
CA ARG A 254 7.97 -8.37 14.04
C ARG A 254 6.45 -8.26 14.07
N LYS A 255 5.85 -8.82 15.13
CA LYS A 255 4.41 -8.86 15.34
C LYS A 255 4.08 -8.42 16.77
N VAL A 256 2.83 -8.07 17.03
CA VAL A 256 2.35 -7.80 18.38
C VAL A 256 1.31 -8.84 18.76
N VAL A 257 1.54 -9.52 19.87
CA VAL A 257 0.56 -10.41 20.48
C VAL A 257 -0.37 -9.56 21.34
N ALA A 258 -1.61 -9.43 20.92
CA ALA A 258 -2.60 -8.60 21.57
C ALA A 258 -2.96 -9.13 22.97
N ASP A 259 -3.04 -8.22 23.90
CA ASP A 259 -3.47 -8.42 25.30
C ASP A 259 -4.80 -7.73 25.54
N LYS A 260 -5.01 -6.57 24.90
CA LYS A 260 -6.23 -5.76 24.94
C LYS A 260 -6.39 -4.98 23.69
N ALA A 261 -7.64 -4.73 23.29
CA ALA A 261 -7.95 -3.81 22.22
C ALA A 261 -9.32 -3.17 22.43
N ILE A 262 -9.46 -1.95 21.92
CA ILE A 262 -10.72 -1.23 21.82
C ILE A 262 -10.82 -0.58 20.45
N VAL A 263 -12.04 -0.34 19.99
CA VAL A 263 -12.32 0.56 18.86
C VAL A 263 -12.21 1.99 19.36
N LEU A 264 -11.65 2.87 18.54
CA LEU A 264 -11.55 4.30 18.85
C LEU A 264 -12.66 5.08 18.14
N ASN A 265 -13.21 6.07 18.84
CA ASN A 265 -14.11 7.03 18.25
C ASN A 265 -13.63 8.45 18.58
N LEU A 266 -13.34 9.25 17.56
CA LEU A 266 -12.85 10.63 17.76
C LEU A 266 -13.78 11.50 18.60
N HIS A 267 -15.10 11.28 18.49
CA HIS A 267 -16.08 12.04 19.29
C HIS A 267 -16.13 11.64 20.76
N ASN A 268 -15.67 10.43 21.09
CA ASN A 268 -15.70 9.88 22.47
C ASN A 268 -14.31 9.42 22.94
N LEU A 269 -13.25 9.94 22.37
CA LEU A 269 -11.88 9.45 22.56
C LEU A 269 -11.44 9.42 24.05
N SER A 270 -11.84 10.42 24.84
CA SER A 270 -11.54 10.44 26.28
C SER A 270 -12.18 9.27 27.04
N ALA A 271 -13.46 8.97 26.74
CA ALA A 271 -14.14 7.83 27.36
C ALA A 271 -13.55 6.48 26.90
N ASP A 272 -13.16 6.38 25.64
CA ASP A 272 -12.48 5.19 25.10
C ASP A 272 -11.14 4.96 25.83
N LEU A 273 -10.36 6.02 26.07
CA LEU A 273 -9.09 5.95 26.78
C LEU A 273 -9.27 5.58 28.26
N ASP A 274 -10.30 6.08 28.92
CA ASP A 274 -10.59 5.72 30.29
C ASP A 274 -11.00 4.25 30.41
N SER A 275 -11.83 3.77 29.48
CA SER A 275 -12.17 2.35 29.36
C SER A 275 -10.92 1.49 29.12
N PHE A 276 -10.03 1.93 28.23
CA PHE A 276 -8.78 1.23 27.98
C PHE A 276 -7.86 1.19 29.20
N ARG A 277 -7.76 2.29 29.97
CA ARG A 277 -6.98 2.36 31.23
C ARG A 277 -7.57 1.44 32.30
N GLN A 278 -8.86 1.40 32.49
CA GLN A 278 -9.53 0.50 33.44
C GLN A 278 -9.31 -0.95 33.09
N LEU A 279 -9.40 -1.31 31.83
CA LEU A 279 -9.01 -2.62 31.35
C LEU A 279 -7.53 -2.90 31.63
N ALA A 280 -6.65 -1.89 31.64
CA ALA A 280 -5.22 -2.03 31.93
C ALA A 280 -4.94 -2.26 33.43
N GLY A 281 -5.75 -1.73 34.32
CA GLY A 281 -5.58 -1.86 35.78
C GLY A 281 -5.89 -3.25 36.34
N ARG A 282 -6.79 -4.00 35.74
CA ARG A 282 -7.23 -5.33 36.22
C ARG A 282 -6.21 -6.47 36.12
N PHE A 283 -5.07 -6.27 35.43
CA PHE A 283 -4.08 -7.31 35.17
C PHE A 283 -2.71 -7.06 35.82
N LYS A 284 -2.65 -6.25 36.89
CA LYS A 284 -1.41 -6.03 37.68
C LYS A 284 -0.90 -7.27 38.43
N THR A 285 -1.64 -8.38 38.39
CA THR A 285 -1.32 -9.59 39.22
C THR A 285 -1.23 -10.90 38.44
N MET A 286 -0.89 -10.90 37.16
CA MET A 286 -0.40 -12.14 36.55
C MET A 286 1.12 -12.22 36.78
N LYS A 287 1.51 -13.03 37.78
CA LYS A 287 2.91 -13.42 38.02
C LYS A 287 3.56 -13.88 36.71
N PRO A 288 4.86 -13.62 36.47
CA PRO A 288 5.59 -14.04 35.30
C PRO A 288 5.86 -15.56 35.28
N GLY A 289 4.81 -16.36 35.40
CA GLY A 289 4.90 -17.82 35.48
C GLY A 289 4.13 -18.58 34.42
N PHE A 290 3.30 -17.92 33.59
CA PHE A 290 2.39 -18.64 32.68
C PHE A 290 2.81 -18.62 31.21
N LEU A 291 4.00 -18.12 30.89
CA LEU A 291 4.60 -18.23 29.55
C LEU A 291 5.78 -19.18 29.48
N ALA A 292 6.01 -19.96 30.55
CA ALA A 292 6.72 -21.21 30.39
C ALA A 292 5.72 -22.24 29.84
N VAL A 293 5.37 -22.13 28.60
CA VAL A 293 5.10 -23.32 27.80
C VAL A 293 6.42 -24.08 27.87
N LYS A 294 6.49 -25.03 28.82
CA LYS A 294 7.51 -26.07 28.81
C LYS A 294 7.61 -26.49 27.34
N SER A 295 8.75 -26.23 26.74
CA SER A 295 9.18 -26.90 25.53
C SER A 295 9.28 -28.38 25.94
N ARG A 296 8.16 -29.09 25.94
CA ARG A 296 8.15 -30.52 25.82
C ARG A 296 8.73 -30.75 24.44
N SER A 297 10.01 -30.99 24.41
CA SER A 297 10.62 -31.68 23.29
C SER A 297 9.83 -32.95 23.07
N TYR A 298 8.85 -32.91 22.19
CA TYR A 298 8.33 -34.13 21.62
C TYR A 298 9.47 -34.66 20.75
N LYS A 299 10.16 -35.67 21.28
CA LYS A 299 10.89 -36.59 20.43
C LYS A 299 9.86 -37.15 19.44
N VAL A 300 9.83 -36.57 18.26
CA VAL A 300 9.25 -37.23 17.11
C VAL A 300 10.17 -38.41 16.87
N GLN A 301 9.66 -39.61 17.14
CA GLN A 301 10.30 -40.82 16.66
C GLN A 301 10.44 -40.68 15.16
N SER A 302 11.68 -40.64 14.72
CA SER A 302 12.09 -40.68 13.35
C SER A 302 11.71 -42.02 12.77
N SER A 303 10.61 -42.06 12.03
CA SER A 303 10.42 -43.01 10.96
C SER A 303 10.42 -42.22 9.65
N ASP A 304 11.54 -42.28 8.98
CA ASP A 304 11.79 -42.16 7.56
C ASP A 304 10.84 -41.30 6.72
N LEU A 305 11.13 -39.98 6.69
CA LEU A 305 11.09 -39.09 5.53
C LEU A 305 11.90 -37.83 5.86
N ALA A 306 13.23 -37.95 5.74
CA ALA A 306 14.15 -36.84 5.82
C ALA A 306 13.96 -35.94 4.57
N LEU A 307 12.99 -35.05 4.60
CA LEU A 307 13.00 -33.85 3.80
C LEU A 307 14.04 -32.90 4.38
N LYS A 308 15.26 -32.99 3.82
CA LYS A 308 16.35 -32.03 4.05
C LYS A 308 15.78 -30.65 3.84
N SER A 309 15.78 -29.80 4.88
CA SER A 309 15.52 -28.36 4.74
C SER A 309 16.43 -27.80 3.63
N PRO A 310 15.91 -27.01 2.66
CA PRO A 310 16.75 -26.48 1.59
C PRO A 310 17.85 -25.61 2.20
N LYS A 311 19.11 -25.96 1.96
CA LYS A 311 20.26 -25.16 2.39
C LYS A 311 20.20 -23.85 1.61
N ALA A 312 20.24 -22.72 2.29
CA ALA A 312 20.28 -21.41 1.64
C ALA A 312 21.68 -21.15 1.10
N VAL A 313 21.77 -20.67 -0.14
CA VAL A 313 23.01 -20.22 -0.77
C VAL A 313 23.23 -18.75 -0.46
N LYS A 314 24.40 -18.40 0.02
CA LYS A 314 24.76 -17.05 0.42
C LYS A 314 25.90 -16.54 -0.46
N LEU A 315 25.65 -15.52 -1.25
CA LEU A 315 26.63 -14.82 -2.08
C LEU A 315 27.02 -13.50 -1.41
N ILE A 316 28.29 -13.35 -1.04
CA ILE A 316 28.79 -12.15 -0.38
C ILE A 316 29.46 -11.26 -1.43
N LEU A 317 28.91 -10.08 -1.67
CA LEU A 317 29.51 -9.09 -2.55
C LEU A 317 30.57 -8.31 -1.77
N GLN A 318 31.83 -8.45 -2.18
CA GLN A 318 32.97 -7.78 -1.55
C GLN A 318 33.22 -6.37 -2.09
N GLN A 319 32.71 -6.07 -3.29
CA GLN A 319 32.83 -4.78 -3.97
C GLN A 319 31.51 -4.39 -4.63
N PRO A 320 31.26 -3.08 -4.86
CA PRO A 320 30.11 -2.66 -5.65
C PRO A 320 30.19 -3.26 -7.06
N ILE A 321 29.13 -3.93 -7.48
CA ILE A 321 29.02 -4.50 -8.83
C ILE A 321 28.15 -3.61 -9.71
N SER A 322 28.53 -3.49 -11.00
CA SER A 322 27.79 -2.71 -11.99
C SER A 322 26.46 -3.38 -12.36
N GLN A 323 25.54 -2.61 -12.96
CA GLN A 323 24.27 -3.15 -13.44
C GLN A 323 24.46 -4.29 -14.45
N ALA A 324 25.44 -4.20 -15.34
CA ALA A 324 25.79 -5.26 -16.28
C ALA A 324 26.25 -6.54 -15.58
N GLN A 325 27.02 -6.42 -14.52
CA GLN A 325 27.45 -7.56 -13.70
C GLN A 325 26.28 -8.18 -12.91
N LEU A 326 25.32 -7.39 -12.44
CA LEU A 326 24.09 -7.90 -11.81
C LEU A 326 23.23 -8.72 -12.78
N ILE A 327 23.12 -8.26 -14.03
CA ILE A 327 22.39 -8.98 -15.09
C ILE A 327 23.07 -10.32 -15.35
N LYS A 328 24.40 -10.32 -15.53
CA LYS A 328 25.18 -11.54 -15.75
C LYS A 328 25.09 -12.51 -14.56
N LEU A 329 25.11 -12.02 -13.33
CA LEU A 329 24.91 -12.83 -12.13
C LEU A 329 23.53 -13.50 -12.13
N LYS A 330 22.49 -12.74 -12.49
CA LYS A 330 21.11 -13.26 -12.58
C LYS A 330 21.01 -14.35 -13.67
N GLU A 331 21.64 -14.18 -14.81
CA GLU A 331 21.66 -15.18 -15.89
C GLU A 331 22.32 -16.48 -15.43
N ILE A 332 23.49 -16.41 -14.80
CA ILE A 332 24.17 -17.60 -14.25
C ILE A 332 23.28 -18.33 -13.25
N LEU A 333 22.66 -17.61 -12.32
CA LEU A 333 21.78 -18.23 -11.31
C LEU A 333 20.54 -18.88 -11.95
N LEU A 334 19.98 -18.32 -13.01
CA LEU A 334 18.83 -18.88 -13.72
C LEU A 334 19.17 -20.11 -14.57
N HIS A 335 20.44 -20.28 -14.98
CA HIS A 335 20.89 -21.49 -15.69
C HIS A 335 20.99 -22.73 -14.80
N HIS A 336 21.02 -22.56 -13.48
CA HIS A 336 21.12 -23.66 -12.51
C HIS A 336 19.90 -23.74 -11.58
N PRO A 337 18.69 -24.00 -12.07
CA PRO A 337 17.48 -24.04 -11.24
C PRO A 337 17.53 -25.21 -10.26
N GLY A 338 17.13 -24.97 -8.99
CA GLY A 338 17.16 -26.00 -7.95
C GLY A 338 16.44 -25.55 -6.65
N PRO A 339 16.51 -26.33 -5.59
CA PRO A 339 15.70 -26.09 -4.37
C PRO A 339 16.29 -25.07 -3.40
N HIS A 340 17.50 -24.56 -3.65
CA HIS A 340 18.22 -23.72 -2.69
C HIS A 340 18.01 -22.23 -2.93
N GLN A 341 17.41 -21.54 -1.97
CA GLN A 341 17.16 -20.08 -2.05
C GLN A 341 18.48 -19.30 -2.01
N VAL A 342 18.67 -18.37 -2.97
CA VAL A 342 19.84 -17.50 -3.05
C VAL A 342 19.63 -16.19 -2.32
N TYR A 343 20.61 -15.80 -1.50
CA TYR A 343 20.70 -14.51 -0.83
C TYR A 343 21.97 -13.77 -1.23
N LEU A 344 21.85 -12.47 -1.52
CA LEU A 344 22.99 -11.58 -1.68
C LEU A 344 23.27 -10.85 -0.37
N GLU A 345 24.51 -10.83 0.06
CA GLU A 345 24.98 -9.99 1.15
C GLU A 345 25.82 -8.84 0.58
N VAL A 346 25.34 -7.61 0.79
CA VAL A 346 25.99 -6.38 0.30
C VAL A 346 26.48 -5.56 1.47
N LEU A 347 27.63 -4.93 1.36
CA LEU A 347 28.13 -3.96 2.32
C LEU A 347 27.59 -2.58 1.95
N PHE A 348 26.69 -2.04 2.75
CA PHE A 348 26.11 -0.70 2.54
C PHE A 348 26.31 0.14 3.80
N ASN A 349 26.99 1.28 3.68
CA ASN A 349 27.31 2.20 4.79
C ASN A 349 27.94 1.51 6.02
N GLY A 350 28.85 0.55 5.78
CA GLY A 350 29.54 -0.19 6.86
C GLY A 350 28.72 -1.31 7.52
N ALA A 351 27.45 -1.50 7.15
CA ALA A 351 26.61 -2.58 7.62
C ALA A 351 26.37 -3.64 6.52
N ARG A 352 26.34 -4.91 6.90
CA ARG A 352 26.01 -6.01 5.98
C ARG A 352 24.49 -6.13 5.86
N GLN A 353 23.98 -5.99 4.63
CA GLN A 353 22.56 -6.14 4.34
C GLN A 353 22.32 -7.41 3.52
N LYS A 354 21.41 -8.26 3.97
CA LYS A 354 21.03 -9.50 3.30
C LYS A 354 19.78 -9.28 2.46
N ILE A 355 19.88 -9.54 1.16
CA ILE A 355 18.83 -9.35 0.15
C ILE A 355 18.43 -10.71 -0.42
N ALA A 356 17.14 -11.07 -0.37
CA ALA A 356 16.64 -12.26 -1.04
C ALA A 356 16.51 -11.99 -2.55
N THR A 357 17.11 -12.83 -3.40
CA THR A 357 17.09 -12.64 -4.85
C THR A 357 15.80 -13.11 -5.52
N GLY A 358 14.98 -13.89 -4.82
CA GLY A 358 13.82 -14.58 -5.41
C GLY A 358 14.19 -15.73 -6.35
N VAL A 359 15.48 -16.03 -6.53
CA VAL A 359 15.99 -17.12 -7.39
C VAL A 359 16.33 -18.32 -6.52
N GLN A 360 16.00 -19.52 -7.00
CA GLN A 360 16.35 -20.79 -6.39
C GLN A 360 17.29 -21.57 -7.31
N VAL A 361 18.37 -22.13 -6.76
CA VAL A 361 19.42 -22.80 -7.53
C VAL A 361 19.78 -24.19 -7.00
N GLU A 362 20.34 -25.01 -7.87
CA GLU A 362 21.02 -26.24 -7.47
C GLU A 362 22.48 -25.93 -7.08
N CYS A 363 22.84 -26.29 -5.85
CA CYS A 363 24.21 -26.12 -5.35
C CYS A 363 25.12 -27.26 -5.88
N GLY A 364 25.77 -27.00 -7.02
CA GLY A 364 26.69 -27.93 -7.62
C GLY A 364 28.06 -27.31 -7.91
N PRO A 365 29.05 -28.14 -8.23
CA PRO A 365 30.38 -27.68 -8.61
C PRO A 365 30.37 -26.80 -9.87
N GLU A 366 29.40 -27.00 -10.77
CA GLU A 366 29.21 -26.23 -12.01
C GLU A 366 28.82 -24.78 -11.71
N LEU A 367 27.80 -24.53 -10.85
CA LEU A 367 27.41 -23.20 -10.41
C LEU A 367 28.60 -22.48 -9.72
N SER A 368 29.33 -23.19 -8.87
CA SER A 368 30.52 -22.63 -8.20
C SER A 368 31.64 -22.26 -9.17
N ALA A 369 31.84 -23.05 -10.22
CA ALA A 369 32.83 -22.78 -11.26
C ALA A 369 32.46 -21.56 -12.11
N GLU A 370 31.18 -21.45 -12.53
CA GLU A 370 30.72 -20.32 -13.34
C GLU A 370 30.73 -19.00 -12.54
N LEU A 371 30.34 -19.05 -11.27
CA LEU A 371 30.40 -17.86 -10.39
C LEU A 371 31.85 -17.41 -10.16
N LYS A 372 32.79 -18.34 -9.98
CA LYS A 372 34.20 -18.02 -9.86
C LYS A 372 34.79 -17.47 -11.16
N ALA A 373 34.43 -18.03 -12.31
CA ALA A 373 34.91 -17.55 -13.61
C ALA A 373 34.34 -16.14 -13.96
N GLY A 374 33.12 -15.86 -13.58
CA GLY A 374 32.47 -14.57 -13.85
C GLY A 374 32.78 -13.46 -12.85
N PHE A 375 33.16 -13.80 -11.60
CA PHE A 375 33.18 -12.87 -10.45
C PHE A 375 34.33 -13.16 -9.46
N ALA A 376 35.50 -13.67 -9.92
CA ALA A 376 36.59 -14.26 -9.12
C ALA A 376 36.98 -13.47 -7.84
N GLU A 377 36.90 -12.13 -7.84
CA GLU A 377 37.25 -11.26 -6.70
C GLU A 377 36.05 -10.49 -6.09
N ALA A 378 34.91 -10.49 -6.75
CA ALA A 378 33.76 -9.68 -6.34
C ALA A 378 32.74 -10.44 -5.49
N ILE A 379 32.70 -11.78 -5.57
CA ILE A 379 31.70 -12.61 -4.89
C ILE A 379 32.36 -13.75 -4.12
N LYS A 380 32.09 -13.86 -2.81
CA LYS A 380 32.40 -15.06 -2.01
C LYS A 380 31.15 -15.94 -1.88
N PHE A 381 31.38 -17.24 -2.05
CA PHE A 381 30.38 -18.31 -1.99
C PHE A 381 30.33 -18.94 -0.62
#